data_591e2fc2a6b055493b57899e20f20c80
#
_entry.id   591e2fc2a6b055493b57899e20f20c80
#
_cell.length_a   1.000
_cell.length_b   1.000
_cell.length_c   1.000
_cell.angle_alpha   90.00
_cell.angle_beta   90.00
_cell.angle_gamma   90.00
#
_symmetry.space_group_name_H-M   'P 1'
#
loop_
_entity.id
_entity.type
_entity.pdbx_description
1 polymer ?
#
loop_
_entity_poly.entity_id
_entity_poly.type
_entity_poly.pdbx_seq_one_letter_code
_entity_poly.pdbx_strand_id
1 'polypeptide(L)'
;LKGRQAYVVYPLIYESEKMDFRNLEEGYEQINNYFLPKGYKVGMVHGKLKPAEKDSEMRRFVTAETKILVSTTVIEVGVNVPNASIMVIESAERFGLSQLHQLRGRVGRGADQSYCILMTSYKISNDSRKRIDTMTATNDGFEIAEADLKLRGPGDIEGTQQSGLTCSLKVANLGKDTLILNEATR
;
A
#
# COMPACT_ATOMS: atom_id res chain seq x y z
N LEU A 1 -0.27 -18.42 -12.66
CA LEU A 1 0.55 -18.24 -11.44
C LEU A 1 1.79 -19.16 -11.40
N LYS A 2 1.88 -20.21 -12.23
CA LYS A 2 3.02 -21.18 -12.25
C LYS A 2 3.49 -21.60 -10.83
N GLY A 3 2.56 -21.85 -9.91
CA GLY A 3 2.87 -22.18 -8.51
C GLY A 3 3.10 -20.99 -7.58
N ARG A 4 3.18 -19.76 -8.10
CA ARG A 4 3.38 -18.54 -7.32
C ARG A 4 2.11 -18.08 -6.64
N GLN A 5 2.29 -17.19 -5.64
CA GLN A 5 1.21 -16.61 -4.88
C GLN A 5 1.07 -15.12 -5.16
N ALA A 6 -0.14 -14.61 -4.99
CA ALA A 6 -0.48 -13.23 -5.23
C ALA A 6 -1.21 -12.61 -4.03
N TYR A 7 -0.90 -11.36 -3.74
CA TYR A 7 -1.70 -10.49 -2.89
C TYR A 7 -2.58 -9.59 -3.76
N VAL A 8 -3.81 -9.37 -3.34
CA VAL A 8 -4.70 -8.34 -3.88
C VAL A 8 -5.17 -7.48 -2.71
N VAL A 9 -4.79 -6.20 -2.71
CA VAL A 9 -5.00 -5.30 -1.57
C VAL A 9 -6.00 -4.22 -1.95
N TYR A 10 -7.04 -4.09 -1.14
CA TYR A 10 -8.07 -3.05 -1.24
C TYR A 10 -7.82 -1.96 -0.18
N PRO A 11 -8.07 -0.68 -0.47
CA PRO A 11 -8.00 0.36 0.53
C PRO A 11 -9.09 0.17 1.59
N LEU A 12 -8.77 0.55 2.83
CA LEU A 12 -9.74 0.69 3.90
C LEU A 12 -9.55 2.07 4.53
N ILE A 13 -10.51 2.96 4.32
CA ILE A 13 -10.49 4.32 4.87
C ILE A 13 -11.70 4.46 5.79
N TYR A 14 -11.50 4.99 7.00
CA TYR A 14 -12.54 5.12 8.02
C TYR A 14 -13.79 5.85 7.54
N GLU A 15 -13.64 6.89 6.72
CA GLU A 15 -14.75 7.69 6.19
C GLU A 15 -15.64 6.93 5.18
N SER A 16 -15.11 5.88 4.55
CA SER A 16 -15.81 5.06 3.56
C SER A 16 -15.82 3.56 3.90
N GLU A 17 -15.63 3.22 5.16
CA GLU A 17 -15.43 1.83 5.62
C GLU A 17 -16.48 0.85 5.10
N LYS A 18 -17.77 1.21 5.11
CA LYS A 18 -18.83 0.32 4.62
C LYS A 18 -18.72 0.05 3.12
N MET A 19 -18.37 1.08 2.33
CA MET A 19 -18.21 0.95 0.88
C MET A 19 -16.93 0.19 0.53
N ASP A 20 -15.86 0.41 1.27
CA ASP A 20 -14.59 -0.29 1.08
C ASP A 20 -14.70 -1.77 1.42
N PHE A 21 -15.45 -2.14 2.46
CA PHE A 21 -15.77 -3.53 2.75
C PHE A 21 -16.59 -4.20 1.65
N ARG A 22 -17.60 -3.52 1.14
CA ARG A 22 -18.39 -4.02 0.02
C ARG A 22 -17.52 -4.24 -1.22
N ASN A 23 -16.64 -3.29 -1.55
CA ASN A 23 -15.70 -3.43 -2.66
C ASN A 23 -14.75 -4.60 -2.47
N LEU A 24 -14.27 -4.84 -1.23
CA LEU A 24 -13.45 -5.99 -0.89
C LEU A 24 -14.20 -7.32 -1.11
N GLU A 25 -15.43 -7.42 -0.61
CA GLU A 25 -16.27 -8.61 -0.73
C GLU A 25 -16.60 -8.91 -2.19
N GLU A 26 -17.06 -7.89 -2.95
CA GLU A 26 -17.34 -8.00 -4.38
C GLU A 26 -16.08 -8.41 -5.18
N GLY A 27 -14.94 -7.80 -4.87
CA GLY A 27 -13.67 -8.15 -5.48
C GLY A 27 -13.21 -9.57 -5.14
N TYR A 28 -13.37 -9.99 -3.88
CA TYR A 28 -13.09 -11.36 -3.48
C TYR A 28 -13.97 -12.37 -4.25
N GLU A 29 -15.27 -12.12 -4.34
CA GLU A 29 -16.20 -13.00 -5.08
C GLU A 29 -15.81 -13.10 -6.56
N GLN A 30 -15.50 -11.99 -7.21
CA GLN A 30 -15.08 -11.98 -8.62
C GLN A 30 -13.79 -12.78 -8.83
N ILE A 31 -12.78 -12.57 -7.97
CA ILE A 31 -11.51 -13.28 -8.03
C ILE A 31 -11.72 -14.76 -7.75
N ASN A 32 -12.48 -15.09 -6.72
CA ASN A 32 -12.76 -16.49 -6.35
C ASN A 32 -13.50 -17.21 -7.47
N ASN A 33 -14.55 -16.63 -8.03
CA ASN A 33 -15.33 -17.22 -9.13
C ASN A 33 -14.49 -17.45 -10.39
N TYR A 34 -13.51 -16.59 -10.64
CA TYR A 34 -12.62 -16.73 -11.81
C TYR A 34 -11.51 -17.78 -11.59
N PHE A 35 -10.91 -17.82 -10.40
CA PHE A 35 -9.72 -18.62 -10.14
C PHE A 35 -10.00 -19.99 -9.53
N LEU A 36 -11.06 -20.14 -8.74
CA LEU A 36 -11.42 -21.41 -8.11
C LEU A 36 -11.66 -22.55 -9.11
N PRO A 37 -12.40 -22.35 -10.25
CA PRO A 37 -12.56 -23.37 -11.26
C PRO A 37 -11.25 -23.79 -11.95
N LYS A 38 -10.21 -22.93 -11.86
CA LYS A 38 -8.86 -23.19 -12.39
C LYS A 38 -7.95 -23.87 -11.37
N GLY A 39 -8.48 -24.28 -10.22
CA GLY A 39 -7.74 -24.98 -9.17
C GLY A 39 -6.96 -24.07 -8.23
N TYR A 40 -7.16 -22.74 -8.27
CA TYR A 40 -6.50 -21.80 -7.37
C TYR A 40 -7.44 -21.38 -6.24
N LYS A 41 -7.10 -21.76 -5.00
CA LYS A 41 -7.85 -21.31 -3.82
C LYS A 41 -7.55 -19.83 -3.52
N VAL A 42 -8.60 -19.11 -3.18
CA VAL A 42 -8.55 -17.69 -2.80
C VAL A 42 -8.90 -17.57 -1.32
N GLY A 43 -8.10 -16.85 -0.55
CA GLY A 43 -8.37 -16.50 0.84
C GLY A 43 -8.70 -15.02 0.98
N MET A 44 -9.33 -14.64 2.08
CA MET A 44 -9.65 -13.25 2.40
C MET A 44 -9.25 -12.92 3.84
N VAL A 45 -8.56 -11.78 4.02
CA VAL A 45 -8.18 -11.27 5.34
C VAL A 45 -8.50 -9.80 5.47
N HIS A 46 -9.24 -9.42 6.52
CA HIS A 46 -9.61 -8.04 6.80
C HIS A 46 -9.72 -7.75 8.30
N GLY A 47 -9.79 -6.47 8.67
CA GLY A 47 -9.77 -6.04 10.06
C GLY A 47 -10.88 -6.60 10.95
N LYS A 48 -12.06 -6.91 10.38
CA LYS A 48 -13.23 -7.42 11.12
C LYS A 48 -13.19 -8.92 11.44
N LEU A 49 -12.27 -9.68 10.84
CA LEU A 49 -12.10 -11.09 11.20
C LEU A 49 -11.56 -11.23 12.62
N LYS A 50 -12.00 -12.28 13.30
CA LYS A 50 -11.43 -12.65 14.61
C LYS A 50 -9.97 -13.04 14.46
N PRO A 51 -9.13 -12.83 15.48
CA PRO A 51 -7.69 -13.18 15.40
C PRO A 51 -7.44 -14.61 14.93
N ALA A 52 -8.16 -15.59 15.45
CA ALA A 52 -8.00 -16.98 15.05
C ALA A 52 -8.34 -17.26 13.58
N GLU A 53 -9.31 -16.53 13.01
CA GLU A 53 -9.68 -16.64 11.59
C GLU A 53 -8.58 -16.01 10.70
N LYS A 54 -8.05 -14.85 11.10
CA LYS A 54 -6.91 -14.22 10.42
C LYS A 54 -5.69 -15.13 10.41
N ASP A 55 -5.34 -15.71 11.56
CA ASP A 55 -4.22 -16.62 11.69
C ASP A 55 -4.41 -17.87 10.81
N SER A 56 -5.63 -18.41 10.76
CA SER A 56 -5.98 -19.56 9.92
C SER A 56 -5.78 -19.23 8.43
N GLU A 57 -6.35 -18.13 7.93
CA GLU A 57 -6.22 -17.72 6.53
C GLU A 57 -4.76 -17.39 6.16
N MET A 58 -4.05 -16.70 7.04
CA MET A 58 -2.63 -16.42 6.83
C MET A 58 -1.79 -17.69 6.80
N ARG A 59 -2.06 -18.65 7.67
CA ARG A 59 -1.36 -19.95 7.69
C ARG A 59 -1.59 -20.72 6.39
N ARG A 60 -2.82 -20.78 5.90
CA ARG A 60 -3.17 -21.41 4.60
C ARG A 60 -2.43 -20.74 3.44
N PHE A 61 -2.25 -19.42 3.51
CA PHE A 61 -1.49 -18.68 2.51
C PHE A 61 0.00 -18.97 2.62
N VAL A 62 0.58 -18.96 3.81
CA VAL A 62 2.02 -19.28 4.05
C VAL A 62 2.36 -20.70 3.58
N THR A 63 1.49 -21.68 3.85
CA THR A 63 1.68 -23.07 3.41
C THR A 63 1.37 -23.30 1.92
N ALA A 64 1.07 -22.22 1.19
CA ALA A 64 0.70 -22.25 -0.23
C ALA A 64 -0.56 -23.12 -0.56
N GLU A 65 -1.39 -23.43 0.41
CA GLU A 65 -2.71 -23.99 0.19
C GLU A 65 -3.61 -22.98 -0.54
N THR A 66 -3.57 -21.73 -0.10
CA THR A 66 -4.19 -20.58 -0.77
C THR A 66 -3.19 -19.91 -1.70
N LYS A 67 -3.57 -19.64 -2.94
CA LYS A 67 -2.69 -19.05 -3.95
C LYS A 67 -2.88 -17.55 -4.15
N ILE A 68 -4.06 -17.05 -3.81
CA ILE A 68 -4.40 -15.63 -3.91
C ILE A 68 -4.96 -15.20 -2.55
N LEU A 69 -4.40 -14.15 -1.96
CA LEU A 69 -4.89 -13.57 -0.73
C LEU A 69 -5.44 -12.18 -1.01
N VAL A 70 -6.74 -12.03 -0.85
CA VAL A 70 -7.44 -10.75 -0.94
C VAL A 70 -7.49 -10.13 0.45
N SER A 71 -7.09 -8.88 0.61
CA SER A 71 -7.01 -8.25 1.93
C SER A 71 -7.25 -6.74 1.89
N THR A 72 -7.57 -6.18 3.04
CA THR A 72 -7.39 -4.75 3.29
C THR A 72 -5.95 -4.44 3.70
N THR A 73 -5.63 -3.18 3.94
CA THR A 73 -4.29 -2.69 4.36
C THR A 73 -3.71 -3.37 5.61
N VAL A 74 -4.51 -4.16 6.32
CA VAL A 74 -4.14 -4.86 7.56
C VAL A 74 -3.42 -6.20 7.26
N ILE A 75 -2.59 -6.25 6.20
CA ILE A 75 -1.65 -7.37 6.08
C ILE A 75 -0.61 -7.15 7.18
N GLU A 76 -0.75 -7.90 8.26
CA GLU A 76 0.09 -7.75 9.44
C GLU A 76 1.58 -7.77 9.09
N VAL A 77 2.26 -6.76 9.59
CA VAL A 77 3.69 -6.62 9.55
C VAL A 77 4.32 -7.88 10.16
N GLY A 78 5.06 -8.65 9.39
CA GLY A 78 5.86 -9.75 9.94
C GLY A 78 5.74 -11.10 9.25
N VAL A 79 4.70 -11.37 8.47
CA VAL A 79 4.61 -12.65 7.75
C VAL A 79 5.39 -12.56 6.43
N ASN A 80 6.47 -13.34 6.36
CA ASN A 80 7.26 -13.47 5.15
C ASN A 80 6.73 -14.64 4.31
N VAL A 81 6.30 -14.35 3.07
CA VAL A 81 5.86 -15.36 2.10
C VAL A 81 6.77 -15.28 0.86
N PRO A 82 7.91 -15.99 0.86
CA PRO A 82 8.89 -15.89 -0.24
C PRO A 82 8.32 -16.24 -1.61
N ASN A 83 7.28 -17.10 -1.64
CA ASN A 83 6.61 -17.53 -2.87
C ASN A 83 5.61 -16.49 -3.42
N ALA A 84 5.30 -15.41 -2.68
CA ALA A 84 4.46 -14.33 -3.15
C ALA A 84 5.26 -13.40 -4.06
N SER A 85 4.98 -13.45 -5.34
CA SER A 85 5.69 -12.69 -6.38
C SER A 85 4.81 -11.64 -7.07
N ILE A 86 3.53 -11.59 -6.75
CA ILE A 86 2.58 -10.64 -7.35
C ILE A 86 1.87 -9.88 -6.23
N MET A 87 1.89 -8.56 -6.34
CA MET A 87 1.11 -7.63 -5.53
C MET A 87 0.22 -6.81 -6.46
N VAL A 88 -1.09 -6.88 -6.27
CA VAL A 88 -2.06 -6.01 -6.93
C VAL A 88 -2.64 -5.07 -5.87
N ILE A 89 -2.57 -3.78 -6.11
CA ILE A 89 -3.12 -2.77 -5.21
C ILE A 89 -4.26 -2.06 -5.92
N GLU A 90 -5.48 -2.31 -5.47
CA GLU A 90 -6.69 -1.70 -5.99
C GLU A 90 -6.86 -0.28 -5.48
N SER A 91 -7.32 0.62 -6.36
CA SER A 91 -7.49 2.05 -6.04
C SER A 91 -6.23 2.64 -5.39
N ALA A 92 -5.07 2.40 -6.01
CA ALA A 92 -3.75 2.77 -5.47
C ALA A 92 -3.62 4.28 -5.20
N GLU A 93 -4.40 5.12 -5.88
CA GLU A 93 -4.48 6.57 -5.65
C GLU A 93 -4.96 6.95 -4.25
N ARG A 94 -5.62 6.02 -3.54
CA ARG A 94 -6.14 6.22 -2.18
C ARG A 94 -5.11 5.93 -1.08
N PHE A 95 -3.95 5.41 -1.45
CA PHE A 95 -2.87 5.10 -0.52
C PHE A 95 -1.83 6.23 -0.46
N GLY A 96 -1.20 6.38 0.69
CA GLY A 96 0.01 7.20 0.83
C GLY A 96 1.24 6.50 0.25
N LEU A 97 2.28 7.28 -0.10
CA LEU A 97 3.53 6.75 -0.66
C LEU A 97 4.19 5.72 0.26
N SER A 98 4.27 6.00 1.55
CA SER A 98 4.82 5.08 2.54
C SER A 98 4.06 3.74 2.60
N GLN A 99 2.73 3.77 2.50
CA GLN A 99 1.91 2.56 2.48
C GLN A 99 2.15 1.74 1.21
N LEU A 100 2.17 2.40 0.03
CA LEU A 100 2.47 1.74 -1.24
C LEU A 100 3.86 1.09 -1.22
N HIS A 101 4.86 1.78 -0.68
CA HIS A 101 6.21 1.25 -0.53
C HIS A 101 6.26 0.03 0.40
N GLN A 102 5.57 0.07 1.54
CA GLN A 102 5.47 -1.05 2.46
C GLN A 102 4.79 -2.26 1.81
N LEU A 103 3.69 -2.05 1.07
CA LEU A 103 2.98 -3.12 0.36
C LEU A 103 3.88 -3.72 -0.73
N ARG A 104 4.53 -2.91 -1.56
CA ARG A 104 5.50 -3.38 -2.56
C ARG A 104 6.60 -4.24 -1.93
N GLY A 105 7.09 -3.85 -0.77
CA GLY A 105 8.11 -4.61 -0.02
C GLY A 105 7.64 -5.96 0.55
N ARG A 106 6.37 -6.33 0.39
CA ARG A 106 5.85 -7.66 0.79
C ARG A 106 6.08 -8.73 -0.26
N VAL A 107 6.38 -8.35 -1.48
CA VAL A 107 6.76 -9.28 -2.57
C VAL A 107 8.21 -9.05 -2.99
N GLY A 108 8.79 -9.97 -3.75
CA GLY A 108 10.18 -9.85 -4.20
C GLY A 108 11.21 -10.31 -3.19
N ARG A 109 10.82 -11.07 -2.18
CA ARG A 109 11.73 -11.63 -1.17
C ARG A 109 12.30 -13.00 -1.53
N GLY A 110 11.89 -13.54 -2.66
CA GLY A 110 12.43 -14.77 -3.26
C GLY A 110 13.42 -14.47 -4.38
N ALA A 111 13.98 -15.54 -4.98
CA ALA A 111 14.93 -15.43 -6.10
C ALA A 111 14.28 -15.04 -7.44
N ASP A 112 12.95 -15.03 -7.53
CA ASP A 112 12.24 -14.86 -8.78
C ASP A 112 11.74 -13.42 -8.99
N GLN A 113 11.54 -13.06 -10.24
CA GLN A 113 10.96 -11.79 -10.64
C GLN A 113 9.60 -11.57 -9.99
N SER A 114 9.43 -10.40 -9.38
CA SER A 114 8.20 -9.99 -8.71
C SER A 114 7.60 -8.75 -9.36
N TYR A 115 6.30 -8.63 -9.25
CA TYR A 115 5.52 -7.56 -9.87
C TYR A 115 4.63 -6.89 -8.83
N CYS A 116 4.64 -5.56 -8.80
CA CYS A 116 3.68 -4.75 -8.06
C CYS A 116 2.85 -3.96 -9.07
N ILE A 117 1.56 -4.24 -9.12
CA ILE A 117 0.60 -3.65 -10.06
C ILE A 117 -0.26 -2.66 -9.30
N LEU A 118 -0.21 -1.39 -9.69
CA LEU A 118 -1.01 -0.32 -9.12
C LEU A 118 -2.22 -0.07 -10.02
N MET A 119 -3.42 -0.44 -9.53
CA MET A 119 -4.68 -0.19 -10.21
C MET A 119 -5.23 1.16 -9.75
N THR A 120 -5.61 2.02 -10.69
CA THR A 120 -6.15 3.35 -10.38
C THR A 120 -7.44 3.62 -11.12
N SER A 121 -8.25 4.53 -10.60
CA SER A 121 -9.37 5.08 -11.32
C SER A 121 -8.91 5.84 -12.56
N TYR A 122 -9.78 5.97 -13.55
CA TYR A 122 -9.47 6.72 -14.79
C TYR A 122 -9.15 8.19 -14.51
N LYS A 123 -9.86 8.81 -13.56
CA LYS A 123 -9.63 10.19 -13.13
C LYS A 123 -9.04 10.20 -11.73
N ILE A 124 -7.79 10.62 -11.62
CA ILE A 124 -7.08 10.81 -10.35
C ILE A 124 -6.58 12.24 -10.23
N SER A 125 -6.42 12.74 -9.01
CA SER A 125 -5.85 14.07 -8.75
C SER A 125 -4.38 14.16 -9.19
N ASN A 126 -3.88 15.38 -9.40
CA ASN A 126 -2.47 15.59 -9.75
C ASN A 126 -1.52 15.03 -8.67
N ASP A 127 -1.87 15.17 -7.38
CA ASP A 127 -1.04 14.66 -6.29
C ASP A 127 -1.06 13.13 -6.23
N SER A 128 -2.22 12.50 -6.49
CA SER A 128 -2.30 11.06 -6.62
C SER A 128 -1.46 10.57 -7.80
N ARG A 129 -1.51 11.27 -8.93
CA ARG A 129 -0.68 10.95 -10.10
C ARG A 129 0.82 11.02 -9.76
N LYS A 130 1.27 12.10 -9.13
CA LYS A 130 2.67 12.22 -8.69
C LYS A 130 3.10 11.07 -7.77
N ARG A 131 2.23 10.64 -6.84
CA ARG A 131 2.52 9.47 -5.98
C ARG A 131 2.70 8.18 -6.79
N ILE A 132 1.78 7.91 -7.73
CA ILE A 132 1.86 6.73 -8.59
C ILE A 132 3.10 6.77 -9.47
N ASP A 133 3.40 7.93 -10.09
CA ASP A 133 4.58 8.13 -10.92
C ASP A 133 5.87 7.91 -10.12
N THR A 134 5.95 8.45 -8.89
CA THR A 134 7.09 8.20 -7.99
C THR A 134 7.26 6.71 -7.70
N MET A 135 6.18 6.01 -7.37
CA MET A 135 6.24 4.56 -7.06
C MET A 135 6.66 3.71 -8.25
N THR A 136 6.39 4.16 -9.48
CA THR A 136 6.80 3.45 -10.70
C THR A 136 8.21 3.80 -11.17
N ALA A 137 8.68 5.02 -10.85
CA ALA A 137 9.98 5.52 -11.29
C ALA A 137 11.15 4.97 -10.46
N THR A 138 10.95 4.74 -9.15
CA THR A 138 12.04 4.33 -8.26
C THR A 138 11.65 3.20 -7.30
N ASN A 139 12.67 2.41 -6.92
CA ASN A 139 12.58 1.42 -5.85
C ASN A 139 13.30 1.90 -4.57
N ASP A 140 14.01 3.04 -4.63
CA ASP A 140 14.74 3.59 -3.49
C ASP A 140 13.77 4.17 -2.44
N GLY A 141 13.86 3.64 -1.21
CA GLY A 141 13.04 4.09 -0.09
C GLY A 141 13.33 5.53 0.34
N PHE A 142 14.56 6.03 0.16
CA PHE A 142 14.92 7.41 0.48
C PHE A 142 14.29 8.38 -0.51
N GLU A 143 14.34 8.09 -1.80
CA GLU A 143 13.70 8.92 -2.82
C GLU A 143 12.18 8.97 -2.62
N ILE A 144 11.57 7.84 -2.23
CA ILE A 144 10.13 7.76 -1.93
C ILE A 144 9.80 8.58 -0.68
N ALA A 145 10.62 8.50 0.37
CA ALA A 145 10.42 9.28 1.60
C ALA A 145 10.57 10.79 1.34
N GLU A 146 11.55 11.20 0.56
CA GLU A 146 11.74 12.60 0.15
C GLU A 146 10.55 13.11 -0.67
N ALA A 147 10.06 12.31 -1.61
CA ALA A 147 8.87 12.65 -2.38
C ALA A 147 7.61 12.75 -1.50
N ASP A 148 7.45 11.84 -0.52
CA ASP A 148 6.32 11.88 0.43
C ASP A 148 6.37 13.16 1.28
N LEU A 149 7.55 13.55 1.74
CA LEU A 149 7.77 14.81 2.47
C LEU A 149 7.42 16.04 1.61
N LYS A 150 7.86 16.06 0.36
CA LYS A 150 7.56 17.17 -0.58
C LYS A 150 6.06 17.29 -0.88
N LEU A 151 5.36 16.16 -0.97
CA LEU A 151 3.91 16.12 -1.25
C LEU A 151 3.06 16.49 -0.03
N ARG A 152 3.48 16.09 1.17
CA ARG A 152 2.77 16.42 2.42
C ARG A 152 3.08 17.82 2.93
N GLY A 153 4.22 18.37 2.53
CA GLY A 153 4.77 19.57 3.14
C GLY A 153 5.51 19.28 4.46
N PRO A 154 6.18 20.27 5.04
CA PRO A 154 7.09 20.10 6.17
C PRO A 154 6.40 19.80 7.51
N GLY A 155 5.14 19.45 7.59
CA GLY A 155 4.46 19.18 8.88
C GLY A 155 4.60 20.32 9.91
N ASP A 156 3.91 20.22 11.02
CA ASP A 156 4.02 21.21 12.10
C ASP A 156 5.29 20.95 12.92
N ILE A 157 6.30 21.80 12.78
CA ILE A 157 7.59 21.70 13.49
C ILE A 157 7.41 22.01 14.99
N GLU A 158 6.32 22.68 15.37
CA GLU A 158 6.07 23.09 16.76
C GLU A 158 5.20 22.10 17.58
N GLY A 159 4.79 20.98 17.01
CA GLY A 159 4.18 19.87 17.76
C GLY A 159 2.78 20.12 18.34
N THR A 160 2.06 21.15 17.91
CA THR A 160 0.75 21.52 18.45
C THR A 160 -0.43 21.13 17.57
N GLN A 161 -0.21 20.74 16.30
CA GLN A 161 -1.29 20.27 15.42
C GLN A 161 -0.84 19.07 14.58
N GLN A 162 -1.50 17.92 14.77
CA GLN A 162 -1.24 16.67 14.03
C GLN A 162 -1.79 16.64 12.59
N SER A 163 -2.38 17.69 12.10
CA SER A 163 -2.92 17.79 10.75
C SER A 163 -2.24 18.93 10.00
N GLY A 164 -1.52 18.59 8.94
CA GLY A 164 -0.68 19.45 8.12
C GLY A 164 -1.32 20.72 7.60
N LEU A 165 -1.43 21.73 8.45
CA LEU A 165 -1.59 23.11 8.04
C LEU A 165 -0.22 23.64 7.66
N THR A 166 -0.08 24.07 6.43
CA THR A 166 1.10 24.70 5.88
C THR A 166 1.57 25.85 6.77
N CYS A 167 2.73 25.69 7.40
CA CYS A 167 3.46 26.81 7.97
C CYS A 167 3.85 27.74 6.81
N SER A 168 3.03 28.73 6.51
CA SER A 168 3.36 29.73 5.48
C SER A 168 4.24 30.80 6.10
N LEU A 169 5.54 30.53 6.16
CA LEU A 169 6.50 31.60 6.35
C LEU A 169 6.44 32.55 5.15
N LYS A 170 6.30 33.85 5.40
CA LYS A 170 6.16 34.87 4.33
C LYS A 170 7.36 34.94 3.39
N VAL A 171 8.52 34.41 3.77
CA VAL A 171 9.80 34.59 3.10
C VAL A 171 10.53 33.29 2.78
N ALA A 172 10.22 32.17 3.48
CA ALA A 172 10.92 30.90 3.28
C ALA A 172 9.93 29.70 3.27
N ASN A 173 10.23 28.71 2.45
CA ASN A 173 9.50 27.46 2.42
C ASN A 173 10.42 26.32 2.93
N LEU A 174 10.17 25.84 4.13
CA LEU A 174 10.99 24.82 4.81
C LEU A 174 11.20 23.53 3.99
N GLY A 175 10.28 23.19 3.10
CA GLY A 175 10.41 22.01 2.23
C GLY A 175 11.19 22.28 0.94
N LYS A 176 11.38 23.55 0.54
CA LYS A 176 12.12 23.93 -0.68
C LYS A 176 13.49 24.51 -0.39
N ASP A 177 13.64 25.16 0.78
CA ASP A 177 14.84 25.93 1.14
C ASP A 177 15.74 25.16 2.12
N THR A 178 15.90 23.85 1.91
CA THR A 178 16.68 22.92 2.76
C THR A 178 18.15 23.38 2.91
N LEU A 179 18.73 24.06 1.90
CA LEU A 179 20.08 24.58 1.98
C LEU A 179 20.21 25.72 3.02
N ILE A 180 19.20 26.58 3.09
CA ILE A 180 19.17 27.71 4.05
C ILE A 180 18.99 27.19 5.48
N LEU A 181 18.17 26.12 5.65
CA LEU A 181 17.98 25.49 6.94
C LEU A 181 19.27 24.86 7.48
N ASN A 182 20.05 24.19 6.63
CA ASN A 182 21.32 23.59 6.99
C ASN A 182 22.41 24.63 7.34
N GLU A 183 22.34 25.81 6.78
CA GLU A 183 23.24 26.94 7.15
C GLU A 183 22.83 27.61 8.47
N ALA A 184 21.52 27.69 8.77
CA ALA A 184 21.03 28.33 9.99
C ALA A 184 21.18 27.42 11.26
N THR A 185 21.44 26.12 11.09
CA THR A 185 21.66 25.17 12.19
C THR A 185 23.15 24.90 12.50
N ARG A 186 24.06 25.59 11.85
CA ARG A 186 25.51 25.63 12.17
C ARG A 186 25.84 26.78 13.06
#